data_9788cc30abebb71491aa7b54f87727d3
#
_entry.id   9788cc30abebb71491aa7b54f87727d3
#
_cell.length_a   1.000
_cell.length_b   1.000
_cell.length_c   1.000
_cell.angle_alpha   90.00
_cell.angle_beta   90.00
_cell.angle_gamma   90.00
#
_symmetry.space_group_name_H-M   'P 1'
#
loop_
_entity.id
_entity.type
_entity.pdbx_description
1 polymer ?
#
loop_
_entity_poly.entity_id
_entity_poly.type
_entity_poly.pdbx_seq_one_letter_code
_entity_poly.pdbx_strand_id
1 'polypeptide(L)'
;MSHDLYKNCRLCPRVCGVDRLAGSRGYCGESSHLRLAFAGLHSGEEPPLSGSHGSGTIFVSGCNLGCVFCQNRQISNPHPAEHLGRVVSAEEFTAICLELQKRNAQNINIVTGSHAVPALVQGLDAATSSGLRIPALWNSSGYESVETLELLGDRIKTWLPDLKTLDAELAGKFLNAPDYPRIAVRAIQWMVKNRPGDVIIRHLILPGHLESTRSVLRWFADNAVGKAQLSLMSQYTPMPNETNGPERYVSAREYETVLGWLGEFGIEDGFCQELVTDSDWLPDFSRANPFSSGLSVPVWHY
;
A
#
# COMPACT_ATOMS: atom_id res chain seq x y z
N MET A 1 14.97 5.20 20.98
CA MET A 1 14.77 3.74 20.75
C MET A 1 14.30 3.38 19.33
N SER A 2 13.28 4.00 18.72
CA SER A 2 12.85 3.59 17.37
C SER A 2 13.85 3.99 16.25
N HIS A 3 14.57 5.08 16.39
CA HIS A 3 15.58 5.52 15.42
C HIS A 3 16.78 4.58 15.30
N ASP A 4 17.15 3.84 16.36
CA ASP A 4 18.26 2.88 16.32
C ASP A 4 18.02 1.73 15.32
N LEU A 5 16.76 1.47 14.96
CA LEU A 5 16.40 0.46 13.97
C LEU A 5 16.93 0.78 12.56
N TYR A 6 17.28 2.03 12.29
CA TYR A 6 17.90 2.44 11.03
C TYR A 6 19.42 2.18 10.98
N LYS A 7 20.11 2.04 12.12
CA LYS A 7 21.57 1.87 12.17
C LYS A 7 22.06 0.55 11.56
N ASN A 8 21.22 -0.49 11.66
CA ASN A 8 21.41 -1.78 10.99
C ASN A 8 20.07 -2.22 10.45
N CYS A 9 19.66 -1.65 9.30
CA CYS A 9 18.30 -1.69 8.83
C CYS A 9 17.77 -3.10 8.58
N ARG A 10 16.80 -3.51 9.41
CA ARG A 10 16.05 -4.77 9.33
C ARG A 10 14.55 -4.55 9.44
N LEU A 11 14.07 -3.34 9.10
CA LEU A 11 12.66 -2.96 9.20
C LEU A 11 11.72 -3.76 8.31
N CYS A 12 12.23 -4.30 7.22
CA CYS A 12 11.43 -5.08 6.29
C CYS A 12 12.17 -6.36 5.88
N PRO A 13 11.53 -7.29 5.19
CA PRO A 13 12.11 -8.58 4.80
C PRO A 13 13.34 -8.49 3.89
N ARG A 14 13.68 -7.32 3.35
CA ARG A 14 14.92 -7.11 2.60
C ARG A 14 16.17 -7.20 3.46
N VAL A 15 16.06 -6.94 4.75
CA VAL A 15 17.15 -7.07 5.75
C VAL A 15 18.48 -6.48 5.23
N CYS A 16 18.43 -5.23 4.73
CA CYS A 16 19.57 -4.60 4.04
C CYS A 16 20.83 -4.46 4.90
N GLY A 17 20.71 -4.36 6.23
CA GLY A 17 21.83 -4.23 7.14
C GLY A 17 22.61 -2.91 7.06
N VAL A 18 22.17 -1.96 6.23
CA VAL A 18 22.86 -0.67 6.04
C VAL A 18 22.57 0.29 7.18
N ASP A 19 23.51 1.21 7.44
CA ASP A 19 23.32 2.32 8.38
C ASP A 19 22.63 3.51 7.67
N ARG A 20 21.30 3.57 7.80
CA ARG A 20 20.48 4.63 7.20
C ARG A 20 20.59 5.95 7.96
N LEU A 21 21.03 5.93 9.24
CA LEU A 21 21.33 7.15 10.01
C LEU A 21 22.57 7.85 9.48
N ALA A 22 23.58 7.09 9.03
CA ALA A 22 24.76 7.61 8.39
C ALA A 22 24.54 8.02 6.90
N GLY A 23 23.28 8.04 6.42
CA GLY A 23 22.93 8.44 5.06
C GLY A 23 22.98 7.30 4.03
N SER A 24 23.35 6.07 4.42
CA SER A 24 23.27 4.92 3.51
C SER A 24 21.81 4.64 3.14
N ARG A 25 21.59 4.15 1.92
CA ARG A 25 20.26 3.80 1.45
C ARG A 25 20.12 2.28 1.32
N GLY A 26 18.99 1.74 1.79
CA GLY A 26 18.64 0.34 1.59
C GLY A 26 18.02 0.08 0.21
N TYR A 27 17.48 -1.12 0.03
CA TYR A 27 16.75 -1.51 -1.20
C TYR A 27 15.63 -0.51 -1.56
N CYS A 28 14.95 0.04 -0.56
CA CYS A 28 13.88 1.03 -0.75
C CYS A 28 14.34 2.37 -1.34
N GLY A 29 15.64 2.61 -1.47
CA GLY A 29 16.21 3.86 -1.98
C GLY A 29 16.22 5.02 -0.99
N GLU A 30 15.74 4.84 0.26
CA GLU A 30 15.59 5.90 1.25
C GLU A 30 16.61 5.80 2.40
N SER A 31 16.96 6.97 2.96
CA SER A 31 17.71 7.10 4.22
C SER A 31 16.76 6.97 5.43
N SER A 32 17.19 7.40 6.63
CA SER A 32 16.34 7.39 7.83
C SER A 32 15.26 8.47 7.86
N HIS A 33 15.29 9.43 6.94
CA HIS A 33 14.31 10.51 6.87
C HIS A 33 13.01 10.06 6.20
N LEU A 34 11.89 10.62 6.67
CA LEU A 34 10.59 10.44 6.02
C LEU A 34 10.52 11.33 4.78
N ARG A 35 10.32 10.73 3.62
CA ARG A 35 10.08 11.44 2.35
C ARG A 35 8.64 11.22 1.93
N LEU A 36 7.92 12.30 1.64
CA LEU A 36 6.56 12.27 1.12
C LEU A 36 6.52 12.85 -0.29
N ALA A 37 5.66 12.28 -1.13
CA ALA A 37 5.42 12.77 -2.49
C ALA A 37 4.13 13.59 -2.59
N PHE A 38 3.09 13.21 -1.85
CA PHE A 38 1.77 13.85 -1.94
C PHE A 38 0.94 13.54 -0.71
N ALA A 39 0.06 14.47 -0.36
CA ALA A 39 -1.06 14.21 0.54
C ALA A 39 -2.32 14.94 0.05
N GLY A 40 -3.47 14.26 0.09
CA GLY A 40 -4.74 14.81 -0.38
C GLY A 40 -5.95 13.97 0.02
N LEU A 41 -7.14 14.51 -0.21
CA LEU A 41 -8.38 13.75 -0.12
C LEU A 41 -8.50 12.88 -1.38
N HIS A 42 -8.67 11.59 -1.22
CA HIS A 42 -8.76 10.62 -2.32
C HIS A 42 -10.07 9.86 -2.26
N SER A 43 -10.81 9.82 -3.37
CA SER A 43 -12.16 9.22 -3.45
C SER A 43 -12.16 7.81 -4.03
N GLY A 44 -11.00 7.29 -4.46
CA GLY A 44 -10.88 6.00 -5.16
C GLY A 44 -10.58 4.81 -4.23
N GLU A 45 -10.68 4.96 -2.91
CA GLU A 45 -10.55 3.85 -1.97
C GLU A 45 -11.89 3.12 -1.83
N GLU A 46 -11.92 2.00 -1.10
CA GLU A 46 -13.16 1.30 -0.79
C GLU A 46 -14.19 2.22 -0.12
N PRO A 47 -15.50 2.05 -0.39
CA PRO A 47 -16.53 2.98 0.06
C PRO A 47 -16.49 3.33 1.55
N PRO A 48 -16.24 2.41 2.50
CA PRO A 48 -16.13 2.76 3.91
C PRO A 48 -14.92 3.63 4.26
N LEU A 49 -13.86 3.60 3.42
CA LEU A 49 -12.63 4.37 3.64
C LEU A 49 -12.71 5.77 3.04
N SER A 50 -13.31 5.89 1.86
CA SER A 50 -13.53 7.18 1.20
C SER A 50 -14.66 7.97 1.85
N GLY A 51 -15.74 7.31 2.26
CA GLY A 51 -16.94 7.97 2.78
C GLY A 51 -17.42 9.07 1.84
N SER A 52 -17.96 10.15 2.41
CA SER A 52 -18.48 11.29 1.64
C SER A 52 -17.43 12.37 1.33
N HIS A 53 -16.28 12.35 2.00
CA HIS A 53 -15.28 13.43 1.92
C HIS A 53 -13.91 12.97 1.39
N GLY A 54 -13.74 11.67 1.18
CA GLY A 54 -12.49 11.07 0.75
C GLY A 54 -11.57 10.61 1.88
N SER A 55 -10.71 9.68 1.57
CA SER A 55 -9.60 9.21 2.41
C SER A 55 -8.47 10.25 2.42
N GLY A 56 -7.93 10.59 3.58
CA GLY A 56 -6.77 11.46 3.72
C GLY A 56 -5.49 10.70 3.38
N THR A 57 -5.22 10.53 2.10
CA THR A 57 -4.16 9.66 1.61
C THR A 57 -2.82 10.38 1.58
N ILE A 58 -1.79 9.75 2.19
CA ILE A 58 -0.41 10.23 2.24
C ILE A 58 0.49 9.23 1.51
N PHE A 59 1.10 9.65 0.40
CA PHE A 59 2.02 8.84 -0.39
C PHE A 59 3.46 9.00 0.09
N VAL A 60 4.00 7.93 0.66
CA VAL A 60 5.41 7.86 1.11
C VAL A 60 6.29 7.43 -0.06
N SER A 61 7.38 8.16 -0.29
CA SER A 61 8.36 7.82 -1.32
C SER A 61 9.24 6.66 -0.89
N GLY A 62 9.68 5.87 -1.86
CA GLY A 62 10.42 4.62 -1.64
C GLY A 62 9.51 3.42 -1.45
N CYS A 63 10.02 2.23 -1.73
CA CYS A 63 9.28 0.97 -1.56
C CYS A 63 10.24 -0.20 -1.33
N ASN A 64 9.81 -1.16 -0.52
CA ASN A 64 10.55 -2.40 -0.28
C ASN A 64 10.27 -3.50 -1.32
N LEU A 65 9.39 -3.25 -2.30
CA LEU A 65 9.18 -4.08 -3.48
C LEU A 65 9.68 -3.37 -4.76
N GLY A 66 9.72 -4.11 -5.87
CA GLY A 66 10.09 -3.61 -7.19
C GLY A 66 9.09 -4.09 -8.24
N CYS A 67 7.79 -3.86 -7.99
CA CYS A 67 6.74 -4.33 -8.89
C CYS A 67 6.87 -3.70 -10.28
N VAL A 68 6.95 -4.53 -11.33
CA VAL A 68 7.03 -4.06 -12.72
C VAL A 68 5.78 -3.31 -13.15
N PHE A 69 4.63 -3.61 -12.54
CA PHE A 69 3.35 -2.95 -12.80
C PHE A 69 2.98 -1.87 -11.77
N CYS A 70 3.96 -1.30 -11.05
CA CYS A 70 3.67 -0.31 -10.02
C CYS A 70 3.14 0.99 -10.64
N GLN A 71 1.88 1.35 -10.33
CA GLN A 71 1.29 2.61 -10.78
C GLN A 71 2.00 3.82 -10.14
N ASN A 72 2.53 3.66 -8.92
CA ASN A 72 3.27 4.70 -8.20
C ASN A 72 4.78 4.66 -8.51
N ARG A 73 5.19 4.19 -9.69
CA ARG A 73 6.61 3.95 -10.04
C ARG A 73 7.50 5.18 -9.88
N GLN A 74 6.98 6.37 -10.15
CA GLN A 74 7.73 7.63 -10.03
C GLN A 74 8.25 7.88 -8.61
N ILE A 75 7.57 7.36 -7.59
CA ILE A 75 7.91 7.56 -6.18
C ILE A 75 8.37 6.29 -5.47
N SER A 76 8.22 5.11 -6.08
CA SER A 76 8.44 3.80 -5.43
C SER A 76 9.59 2.99 -6.02
N ASN A 77 10.22 3.44 -7.11
CA ASN A 77 11.31 2.70 -7.75
C ASN A 77 12.44 2.43 -6.75
N PRO A 78 12.86 1.17 -6.54
CA PRO A 78 13.89 0.84 -5.55
C PRO A 78 15.30 1.34 -5.91
N HIS A 79 15.54 1.75 -7.16
CA HIS A 79 16.86 2.17 -7.64
C HIS A 79 16.85 3.50 -8.42
N PRO A 80 16.15 4.55 -7.95
CA PRO A 80 16.21 5.84 -8.62
C PRO A 80 17.50 6.57 -8.26
N ALA A 81 17.96 7.42 -9.16
CA ALA A 81 18.96 8.42 -8.79
C ALA A 81 18.43 9.32 -7.67
N GLU A 82 17.15 9.69 -7.75
CA GLU A 82 16.39 10.36 -6.70
C GLU A 82 14.90 10.00 -6.83
N HIS A 83 14.23 9.77 -5.69
CA HIS A 83 12.78 9.67 -5.65
C HIS A 83 12.16 11.07 -5.75
N LEU A 84 11.03 11.17 -6.45
CA LEU A 84 10.16 12.33 -6.32
C LEU A 84 9.67 12.45 -4.88
N GLY A 85 9.50 13.68 -4.42
CA GLY A 85 9.07 13.93 -3.06
C GLY A 85 10.11 14.67 -2.24
N ARG A 86 9.72 15.17 -1.09
CA ARG A 86 10.53 15.96 -0.17
C ARG A 86 10.60 15.33 1.21
N VAL A 87 11.75 15.43 1.85
CA VAL A 87 11.92 15.06 3.27
C VAL A 87 11.08 16.00 4.13
N VAL A 88 10.30 15.42 5.03
CA VAL A 88 9.46 16.15 6.00
C VAL A 88 9.89 15.84 7.43
N SER A 89 9.74 16.82 8.34
CA SER A 89 9.91 16.62 9.77
C SER A 89 8.65 16.00 10.39
N ALA A 90 8.74 15.56 11.66
CA ALA A 90 7.59 15.09 12.41
C ALA A 90 6.53 16.18 12.60
N GLU A 91 6.96 17.44 12.78
CA GLU A 91 6.07 18.61 12.90
C GLU A 91 5.34 18.88 11.60
N GLU A 92 6.02 18.78 10.45
CA GLU A 92 5.39 18.96 9.15
C GLU A 92 4.42 17.82 8.83
N PHE A 93 4.79 16.57 9.10
CA PHE A 93 3.87 15.43 8.99
C PHE A 93 2.61 15.63 9.86
N THR A 94 2.79 16.10 11.09
CA THR A 94 1.70 16.45 11.99
C THR A 94 0.79 17.52 11.39
N ALA A 95 1.36 18.58 10.84
CA ALA A 95 0.59 19.64 10.19
C ALA A 95 -0.23 19.13 8.99
N ILE A 96 0.34 18.24 8.18
CA ILE A 96 -0.35 17.58 7.06
C ILE A 96 -1.55 16.76 7.58
N CYS A 97 -1.36 15.94 8.60
CA CYS A 97 -2.43 15.12 9.19
C CYS A 97 -3.58 16.00 9.75
N LEU A 98 -3.25 17.08 10.43
CA LEU A 98 -4.25 17.99 11.00
C LEU A 98 -4.98 18.79 9.90
N GLU A 99 -4.30 19.16 8.81
CA GLU A 99 -4.97 19.83 7.69
C GLU A 99 -5.91 18.88 6.94
N LEU A 100 -5.53 17.60 6.76
CA LEU A 100 -6.43 16.56 6.22
C LEU A 100 -7.67 16.40 7.11
N GLN A 101 -7.50 16.30 8.42
CA GLN A 101 -8.61 16.26 9.39
C GLN A 101 -9.51 17.49 9.28
N LYS A 102 -8.93 18.69 9.22
CA LYS A 102 -9.68 19.96 9.07
C LYS A 102 -10.51 20.00 7.79
N ARG A 103 -10.05 19.34 6.73
CA ARG A 103 -10.78 19.17 5.46
C ARG A 103 -11.75 17.98 5.47
N ASN A 104 -12.07 17.46 6.64
CA ASN A 104 -13.02 16.35 6.87
C ASN A 104 -12.60 15.02 6.23
N ALA A 105 -11.29 14.76 6.06
CA ALA A 105 -10.83 13.43 5.67
C ALA A 105 -11.42 12.36 6.60
N GLN A 106 -11.84 11.23 6.06
CA GLN A 106 -12.40 10.13 6.87
C GLN A 106 -11.34 9.45 7.75
N ASN A 107 -10.08 9.52 7.33
CA ASN A 107 -8.95 8.84 7.95
C ASN A 107 -7.62 9.46 7.50
N ILE A 108 -6.51 8.97 8.06
CA ILE A 108 -5.14 9.17 7.53
C ILE A 108 -4.69 7.85 6.92
N ASN A 109 -4.67 7.75 5.60
CA ASN A 109 -4.30 6.55 4.86
C ASN A 109 -2.84 6.63 4.41
N ILE A 110 -1.96 5.86 5.07
CA ILE A 110 -0.52 5.86 4.81
C ILE A 110 -0.21 4.80 3.75
N VAL A 111 0.21 5.24 2.57
CA VAL A 111 0.53 4.37 1.43
C VAL A 111 2.02 4.08 1.36
N THR A 112 2.38 2.80 1.40
CA THR A 112 3.75 2.28 1.19
C THR A 112 4.76 2.74 2.27
N GLY A 113 4.36 2.69 3.53
CA GLY A 113 5.18 3.21 4.65
C GLY A 113 6.17 2.22 5.29
N SER A 114 6.22 0.94 4.89
CA SER A 114 6.92 -0.15 5.59
C SER A 114 8.40 0.13 5.88
N HIS A 115 9.08 0.85 5.00
CA HIS A 115 10.50 1.22 5.16
C HIS A 115 10.72 2.44 6.05
N ALA A 116 9.66 3.18 6.42
CA ALA A 116 9.71 4.44 7.16
C ALA A 116 8.97 4.36 8.52
N VAL A 117 8.61 3.16 8.98
CA VAL A 117 7.80 2.95 10.19
C VAL A 117 8.29 3.71 11.42
N PRO A 118 9.59 3.75 11.79
CA PRO A 118 10.03 4.51 12.96
C PRO A 118 9.70 6.00 12.88
N ALA A 119 9.87 6.63 11.70
CA ALA A 119 9.56 8.04 11.50
C ALA A 119 8.04 8.28 11.46
N LEU A 120 7.27 7.36 10.84
CA LEU A 120 5.81 7.42 10.80
C LEU A 120 5.18 7.25 12.18
N VAL A 121 5.70 6.35 13.02
CA VAL A 121 5.27 6.18 14.42
C VAL A 121 5.49 7.48 15.19
N GLN A 122 6.66 8.10 15.08
CA GLN A 122 6.95 9.39 15.71
C GLN A 122 5.98 10.48 15.24
N GLY A 123 5.73 10.55 13.92
CA GLY A 123 4.80 11.53 13.33
C GLY A 123 3.35 11.32 13.78
N LEU A 124 2.87 10.06 13.81
CA LEU A 124 1.52 9.73 14.29
C LEU A 124 1.33 10.04 15.77
N ASP A 125 2.33 9.75 16.61
CA ASP A 125 2.29 10.08 18.04
C ASP A 125 2.25 11.59 18.26
N ALA A 126 3.05 12.35 17.51
CA ALA A 126 3.04 13.81 17.55
C ALA A 126 1.69 14.37 17.05
N ALA A 127 1.15 13.85 15.95
CA ALA A 127 -0.14 14.27 15.42
C ALA A 127 -1.30 14.00 16.41
N THR A 128 -1.31 12.81 17.03
CA THR A 128 -2.31 12.46 18.05
C THR A 128 -2.22 13.38 19.26
N SER A 129 -1.00 13.66 19.73
CA SER A 129 -0.76 14.60 20.83
C SER A 129 -1.18 16.04 20.50
N SER A 130 -1.13 16.40 19.22
CA SER A 130 -1.53 17.72 18.69
C SER A 130 -3.01 17.80 18.30
N GLY A 131 -3.80 16.76 18.53
CA GLY A 131 -5.27 16.80 18.34
C GLY A 131 -5.79 16.04 17.12
N LEU A 132 -5.01 15.18 16.50
CA LEU A 132 -5.54 14.24 15.50
C LEU A 132 -6.53 13.26 16.17
N ARG A 133 -7.72 13.12 15.59
CA ARG A 133 -8.83 12.28 16.12
C ARG A 133 -9.33 11.25 15.09
N ILE A 134 -9.15 11.50 13.79
CA ILE A 134 -9.53 10.56 12.75
C ILE A 134 -8.56 9.35 12.74
N PRO A 135 -9.05 8.14 12.40
CA PRO A 135 -8.26 6.93 12.46
C PRO A 135 -7.13 6.94 11.41
N ALA A 136 -6.01 6.27 11.72
CA ALA A 136 -4.98 5.99 10.74
C ALA A 136 -5.17 4.61 10.12
N LEU A 137 -4.89 4.50 8.81
CA LEU A 137 -4.93 3.29 8.02
C LEU A 137 -3.54 2.94 7.52
N TRP A 138 -3.26 1.65 7.38
CA TRP A 138 -2.01 1.12 6.85
C TRP A 138 -2.21 0.44 5.51
N ASN A 139 -1.89 1.13 4.42
CA ASN A 139 -2.04 0.66 3.05
C ASN A 139 -0.68 0.18 2.54
N SER A 140 -0.50 -1.11 2.46
CA SER A 140 0.79 -1.71 2.24
C SER A 140 0.79 -2.83 1.20
N SER A 141 1.98 -3.18 0.73
CA SER A 141 2.17 -4.29 -0.18
C SER A 141 2.03 -5.68 0.48
N GLY A 142 1.83 -5.75 1.80
CA GLY A 142 1.88 -7.00 2.56
C GLY A 142 3.29 -7.58 2.76
N TYR A 143 4.33 -7.01 2.14
CA TYR A 143 5.71 -7.48 2.28
C TYR A 143 6.38 -6.86 3.51
N GLU A 144 6.00 -7.36 4.70
CA GLU A 144 6.35 -6.78 5.99
C GLU A 144 6.82 -7.81 6.99
N SER A 145 7.70 -7.39 7.90
CA SER A 145 8.05 -8.18 9.07
C SER A 145 7.00 -7.98 10.18
N VAL A 146 6.72 -9.03 10.94
CA VAL A 146 5.78 -8.95 12.06
C VAL A 146 6.25 -7.93 13.10
N GLU A 147 7.56 -7.86 13.34
CA GLU A 147 8.18 -6.93 14.28
C GLU A 147 7.90 -5.47 13.88
N THR A 148 7.84 -5.18 12.59
CA THR A 148 7.50 -3.83 12.08
C THR A 148 6.00 -3.53 12.22
N LEU A 149 5.13 -4.52 12.02
CA LEU A 149 3.70 -4.38 12.26
C LEU A 149 3.41 -4.13 13.75
N GLU A 150 4.14 -4.78 14.66
CA GLU A 150 4.03 -4.58 16.11
C GLU A 150 4.44 -3.15 16.54
N LEU A 151 5.41 -2.53 15.84
CA LEU A 151 5.78 -1.13 16.10
C LEU A 151 4.64 -0.15 15.75
N LEU A 152 3.86 -0.44 14.73
CA LEU A 152 2.68 0.36 14.38
C LEU A 152 1.57 0.22 15.44
N GLY A 153 1.34 -1.00 15.89
CA GLY A 153 0.46 -1.34 17.01
C GLY A 153 -0.93 -0.71 16.90
N ASP A 154 -1.39 -0.12 18.02
CA ASP A 154 -2.74 0.48 18.14
C ASP A 154 -2.91 1.83 17.42
N ARG A 155 -1.83 2.37 16.83
CA ARG A 155 -1.90 3.59 16.02
C ARG A 155 -2.68 3.38 14.74
N ILE A 156 -2.73 2.14 14.25
CA ILE A 156 -3.42 1.77 13.03
C ILE A 156 -4.77 1.12 13.38
N LYS A 157 -5.84 1.71 12.86
CA LYS A 157 -7.20 1.19 13.04
C LYS A 157 -7.56 0.18 11.96
N THR A 158 -7.24 0.46 10.69
CA THR A 158 -7.59 -0.44 9.59
C THR A 158 -6.34 -0.78 8.78
N TRP A 159 -6.19 -2.05 8.45
CA TRP A 159 -5.06 -2.60 7.73
C TRP A 159 -5.48 -2.99 6.32
N LEU A 160 -4.77 -2.49 5.32
CA LEU A 160 -5.04 -2.68 3.90
C LEU A 160 -3.84 -3.36 3.22
N PRO A 161 -3.52 -4.62 3.57
CA PRO A 161 -2.43 -5.33 2.92
C PRO A 161 -2.85 -5.85 1.55
N ASP A 162 -1.96 -5.73 0.56
CA ASP A 162 -2.09 -6.49 -0.68
C ASP A 162 -1.67 -7.95 -0.47
N LEU A 163 -2.43 -8.89 -1.04
CA LEU A 163 -1.98 -10.25 -1.32
C LEU A 163 -1.87 -10.42 -2.83
N LYS A 164 -0.68 -10.07 -3.37
CA LYS A 164 -0.47 -9.92 -4.81
C LYS A 164 -0.42 -11.25 -5.55
N THR A 165 0.21 -12.26 -4.95
CA THR A 165 0.33 -13.62 -5.49
C THR A 165 0.79 -14.60 -4.41
N LEU A 166 0.45 -15.88 -4.58
CA LEU A 166 1.01 -16.99 -3.81
C LEU A 166 2.03 -17.81 -4.60
N ASP A 167 2.31 -17.42 -5.84
CA ASP A 167 3.29 -18.05 -6.72
C ASP A 167 4.66 -17.36 -6.57
N ALA A 168 5.68 -18.14 -6.15
CA ALA A 168 7.03 -17.62 -5.93
C ALA A 168 7.74 -17.23 -7.22
N GLU A 169 7.44 -17.89 -8.34
CA GLU A 169 8.03 -17.58 -9.65
C GLU A 169 7.46 -16.25 -10.18
N LEU A 170 6.13 -16.07 -10.11
CA LEU A 170 5.50 -14.79 -10.45
C LEU A 170 5.97 -13.68 -9.50
N ALA A 171 6.12 -13.96 -8.22
CA ALA A 171 6.62 -13.00 -7.25
C ALA A 171 8.08 -12.59 -7.55
N GLY A 172 8.92 -13.53 -7.94
CA GLY A 172 10.28 -13.25 -8.42
C GLY A 172 10.27 -12.37 -9.66
N LYS A 173 9.46 -12.75 -10.66
CA LYS A 173 9.36 -12.06 -11.95
C LYS A 173 8.75 -10.66 -11.85
N PHE A 174 7.63 -10.52 -11.13
CA PHE A 174 6.85 -9.29 -11.17
C PHE A 174 7.04 -8.37 -9.96
N LEU A 175 7.50 -8.89 -8.81
CA LEU A 175 7.66 -8.12 -7.58
C LEU A 175 9.13 -7.97 -7.17
N ASN A 176 10.04 -8.65 -7.87
CA ASN A 176 11.45 -8.77 -7.48
C ASN A 176 11.63 -9.30 -6.04
N ALA A 177 10.75 -10.23 -5.63
CA ALA A 177 10.70 -10.80 -4.28
C ALA A 177 10.15 -12.24 -4.33
N PRO A 178 10.97 -13.27 -4.66
CA PRO A 178 10.47 -14.65 -4.77
C PRO A 178 9.94 -15.22 -3.44
N ASP A 179 10.33 -14.64 -2.31
CA ASP A 179 9.84 -15.00 -0.97
C ASP A 179 8.56 -14.24 -0.56
N TYR A 180 8.02 -13.36 -1.42
CA TYR A 180 6.81 -12.57 -1.16
C TYR A 180 5.64 -13.41 -0.64
N PRO A 181 5.27 -14.56 -1.25
CA PRO A 181 4.10 -15.33 -0.80
C PRO A 181 4.18 -15.72 0.68
N ARG A 182 5.32 -16.25 1.07
CA ARG A 182 5.55 -16.70 2.46
C ARG A 182 5.50 -15.54 3.45
N ILE A 183 6.05 -14.40 3.06
CA ILE A 183 6.14 -13.21 3.92
C ILE A 183 4.77 -12.53 4.02
N ALA A 184 4.11 -12.30 2.89
CA ALA A 184 2.79 -11.65 2.86
C ALA A 184 1.74 -12.46 3.62
N VAL A 185 1.71 -13.77 3.43
CA VAL A 185 0.83 -14.66 4.20
C VAL A 185 1.07 -14.52 5.69
N ARG A 186 2.33 -14.54 6.15
CA ARG A 186 2.67 -14.40 7.58
C ARG A 186 2.23 -13.03 8.14
N ALA A 187 2.48 -11.95 7.40
CA ALA A 187 2.08 -10.61 7.77
C ALA A 187 0.56 -10.46 7.88
N ILE A 188 -0.17 -10.93 6.85
CA ILE A 188 -1.64 -10.88 6.81
C ILE A 188 -2.25 -11.75 7.90
N GLN A 189 -1.73 -12.95 8.15
CA GLN A 189 -2.19 -13.81 9.25
C GLN A 189 -2.00 -13.14 10.61
N TRP A 190 -0.89 -12.42 10.80
CA TRP A 190 -0.70 -11.63 12.02
C TRP A 190 -1.75 -10.52 12.14
N MET A 191 -2.02 -9.76 11.05
CA MET A 191 -3.03 -8.70 11.04
C MET A 191 -4.42 -9.26 11.36
N VAL A 192 -4.85 -10.30 10.66
CA VAL A 192 -6.16 -10.94 10.86
C VAL A 192 -6.33 -11.50 12.27
N LYS A 193 -5.27 -12.08 12.85
CA LYS A 193 -5.29 -12.62 14.21
C LYS A 193 -5.40 -11.53 15.28
N ASN A 194 -4.68 -10.42 15.10
CA ASN A 194 -4.56 -9.38 16.12
C ASN A 194 -5.57 -8.25 15.94
N ARG A 195 -6.18 -8.11 14.75
CA ARG A 195 -7.09 -7.04 14.34
C ARG A 195 -8.31 -7.60 13.59
N PRO A 196 -9.03 -8.57 14.15
CA PRO A 196 -10.17 -9.18 13.45
C PRO A 196 -11.24 -8.13 13.15
N GLY A 197 -11.71 -8.11 11.88
CA GLY A 197 -12.69 -7.14 11.39
C GLY A 197 -12.12 -5.78 10.95
N ASP A 198 -10.86 -5.49 11.25
CA ASP A 198 -10.19 -4.25 10.85
C ASP A 198 -9.21 -4.46 9.67
N VAL A 199 -9.32 -5.56 8.93
CA VAL A 199 -8.44 -5.92 7.81
C VAL A 199 -9.24 -6.02 6.51
N ILE A 200 -8.78 -5.32 5.47
CA ILE A 200 -9.26 -5.47 4.10
C ILE A 200 -8.10 -5.95 3.24
N ILE A 201 -8.14 -7.21 2.82
CA ILE A 201 -7.09 -7.80 1.99
C ILE A 201 -7.35 -7.43 0.54
N ARG A 202 -6.42 -6.72 -0.08
CA ARG A 202 -6.50 -6.28 -1.47
C ARG A 202 -5.85 -7.27 -2.42
N HIS A 203 -6.50 -7.55 -3.53
CA HIS A 203 -5.93 -8.37 -4.60
C HIS A 203 -6.20 -7.74 -5.96
N LEU A 204 -5.12 -7.49 -6.72
CA LEU A 204 -5.17 -6.99 -8.09
C LEU A 204 -5.15 -8.17 -9.06
N ILE A 205 -6.17 -8.27 -9.92
CA ILE A 205 -6.23 -9.25 -11.01
C ILE A 205 -5.12 -8.93 -12.02
N LEU A 206 -4.24 -9.89 -12.29
CA LEU A 206 -3.20 -9.76 -13.32
C LEU A 206 -3.66 -10.45 -14.61
N PRO A 207 -3.76 -9.71 -15.75
CA PRO A 207 -4.17 -10.28 -17.02
C PRO A 207 -3.27 -11.45 -17.45
N GLY A 208 -3.85 -12.57 -17.85
CA GLY A 208 -3.11 -13.76 -18.27
C GLY A 208 -2.60 -14.64 -17.13
N HIS A 209 -2.80 -14.24 -15.86
CA HIS A 209 -2.32 -14.98 -14.69
C HIS A 209 -3.44 -15.36 -13.72
N LEU A 210 -4.61 -15.78 -14.24
CA LEU A 210 -5.80 -16.04 -13.45
C LEU A 210 -5.62 -17.14 -12.40
N GLU A 211 -4.79 -18.16 -12.66
CA GLU A 211 -4.53 -19.22 -11.66
C GLU A 211 -3.85 -18.66 -10.41
N SER A 212 -3.05 -17.60 -10.54
CA SER A 212 -2.51 -16.87 -9.38
C SER A 212 -3.63 -16.21 -8.57
N THR A 213 -4.58 -15.55 -9.24
CA THR A 213 -5.78 -14.98 -8.60
C THR A 213 -6.60 -16.07 -7.93
N ARG A 214 -6.86 -17.20 -8.62
CA ARG A 214 -7.61 -18.33 -8.07
C ARG A 214 -6.99 -18.87 -6.78
N SER A 215 -5.66 -18.99 -6.77
CA SER A 215 -4.91 -19.44 -5.59
C SER A 215 -5.05 -18.47 -4.41
N VAL A 216 -5.01 -17.15 -4.67
CA VAL A 216 -5.22 -16.12 -3.65
C VAL A 216 -6.64 -16.16 -3.09
N LEU A 217 -7.65 -16.26 -3.96
CA LEU A 217 -9.06 -16.36 -3.52
C LEU A 217 -9.32 -17.62 -2.71
N ARG A 218 -8.74 -18.77 -3.10
CA ARG A 218 -8.81 -20.01 -2.33
C ARG A 218 -8.18 -19.83 -0.94
N TRP A 219 -6.98 -19.26 -0.90
CA TRP A 219 -6.31 -18.97 0.37
C TRP A 219 -7.16 -18.05 1.26
N PHE A 220 -7.78 -17.00 0.68
CA PHE A 220 -8.66 -16.08 1.41
C PHE A 220 -9.85 -16.85 2.00
N ALA A 221 -10.52 -17.67 1.19
CA ALA A 221 -11.65 -18.50 1.63
C ALA A 221 -11.28 -19.40 2.82
N ASP A 222 -10.12 -20.06 2.73
CA ASP A 222 -9.67 -21.02 3.75
C ASP A 222 -9.19 -20.35 5.05
N ASN A 223 -8.72 -19.09 5.01
CA ASN A 223 -8.01 -18.47 6.13
C ASN A 223 -8.63 -17.17 6.68
N ALA A 224 -9.36 -16.41 5.85
CA ALA A 224 -9.72 -15.02 6.15
C ALA A 224 -11.24 -14.75 6.15
N VAL A 225 -12.08 -15.60 5.56
CA VAL A 225 -13.55 -15.45 5.58
C VAL A 225 -14.04 -15.32 7.02
N GLY A 226 -14.92 -14.31 7.26
CA GLY A 226 -15.46 -13.97 8.57
C GLY A 226 -14.48 -13.26 9.53
N LYS A 227 -13.24 -13.00 9.08
CA LYS A 227 -12.20 -12.31 9.88
C LYS A 227 -11.64 -11.07 9.19
N ALA A 228 -11.71 -11.02 7.86
CA ALA A 228 -11.27 -9.90 7.03
C ALA A 228 -12.20 -9.77 5.82
N GLN A 229 -12.25 -8.59 5.22
CA GLN A 229 -12.92 -8.35 3.95
C GLN A 229 -11.94 -8.51 2.79
N LEU A 230 -12.44 -8.92 1.63
CA LEU A 230 -11.68 -8.94 0.38
C LEU A 230 -11.94 -7.65 -0.40
N SER A 231 -10.90 -7.03 -0.97
CA SER A 231 -11.04 -6.01 -2.00
C SER A 231 -10.41 -6.50 -3.31
N LEU A 232 -11.25 -6.86 -4.26
CA LEU A 232 -10.85 -7.34 -5.57
C LEU A 232 -10.76 -6.17 -6.55
N MET A 233 -9.54 -5.92 -7.07
CA MET A 233 -9.26 -4.80 -7.96
C MET A 233 -9.05 -5.27 -9.39
N SER A 234 -9.64 -4.58 -10.35
CA SER A 234 -9.50 -4.81 -11.79
C SER A 234 -8.64 -3.76 -12.50
N GLN A 235 -8.17 -2.74 -11.77
CA GLN A 235 -7.49 -1.54 -12.30
C GLN A 235 -6.04 -1.79 -12.77
N TYR A 236 -5.72 -3.01 -13.20
CA TYR A 236 -4.43 -3.25 -13.81
C TYR A 236 -4.27 -2.39 -15.07
N THR A 237 -3.20 -1.61 -15.11
CA THR A 237 -2.86 -0.78 -16.26
C THR A 237 -1.47 -1.17 -16.76
N PRO A 238 -1.31 -1.48 -18.07
CA PRO A 238 0.00 -1.71 -18.66
C PRO A 238 0.89 -0.49 -18.44
N MET A 239 2.08 -0.71 -17.88
CA MET A 239 3.00 0.38 -17.57
C MET A 239 3.77 0.81 -18.82
N PRO A 240 3.84 2.12 -19.13
CA PRO A 240 4.63 2.60 -20.25
C PRO A 240 6.11 2.17 -20.12
N ASN A 241 6.68 1.69 -21.22
CA ASN A 241 8.08 1.26 -21.32
C ASN A 241 8.46 0.05 -20.43
N GLU A 242 7.48 -0.70 -19.89
CA GLU A 242 7.74 -1.93 -19.15
C GLU A 242 7.40 -3.14 -20.01
N THR A 243 8.42 -3.97 -20.27
CA THR A 243 8.30 -5.15 -21.17
C THR A 243 8.16 -6.47 -20.39
N ASN A 244 8.33 -6.44 -19.07
CA ASN A 244 8.28 -7.64 -18.24
C ASN A 244 6.88 -7.91 -17.63
N GLY A 245 5.98 -6.93 -17.68
CA GLY A 245 4.61 -7.05 -17.19
C GLY A 245 3.62 -7.45 -18.28
N PRO A 246 2.36 -7.79 -17.92
CA PRO A 246 1.28 -7.95 -18.88
C PRO A 246 1.07 -6.66 -19.70
N GLU A 247 0.91 -6.80 -21.02
CA GLU A 247 0.83 -5.65 -21.95
C GLU A 247 -0.62 -5.19 -22.23
N ARG A 248 -1.60 -5.73 -21.53
CA ARG A 248 -3.01 -5.45 -21.75
C ARG A 248 -3.78 -5.30 -20.44
N TYR A 249 -4.96 -4.72 -20.51
CA TYR A 249 -5.92 -4.68 -19.41
C TYR A 249 -6.53 -6.07 -19.14
N VAL A 250 -7.18 -6.21 -18.00
CA VAL A 250 -8.03 -7.36 -17.67
C VAL A 250 -9.19 -7.39 -18.69
N SER A 251 -9.41 -8.54 -19.32
CA SER A 251 -10.54 -8.71 -20.25
C SER A 251 -11.84 -8.99 -19.49
N ALA A 252 -12.99 -8.69 -20.11
CA ALA A 252 -14.31 -8.98 -19.54
C ALA A 252 -14.45 -10.47 -19.17
N ARG A 253 -13.97 -11.37 -20.03
CA ARG A 253 -13.99 -12.83 -19.77
C ARG A 253 -13.15 -13.22 -18.54
N GLU A 254 -11.98 -12.62 -18.37
CA GLU A 254 -11.14 -12.87 -17.18
C GLU A 254 -11.83 -12.36 -15.93
N TYR A 255 -12.39 -11.16 -15.99
CA TYR A 255 -13.11 -10.55 -14.88
C TYR A 255 -14.32 -11.38 -14.46
N GLU A 256 -15.18 -11.78 -15.42
CA GLU A 256 -16.34 -12.66 -15.18
C GLU A 256 -15.94 -14.01 -14.58
N THR A 257 -14.83 -14.59 -15.05
CA THR A 257 -14.27 -15.84 -14.51
C THR A 257 -13.91 -15.68 -13.04
N VAL A 258 -13.24 -14.58 -12.69
CA VAL A 258 -12.83 -14.30 -11.32
C VAL A 258 -14.04 -14.05 -10.40
N LEU A 259 -15.04 -13.30 -10.87
CA LEU A 259 -16.30 -13.12 -10.13
C LEU A 259 -17.02 -14.45 -9.87
N GLY A 260 -17.01 -15.37 -10.85
CA GLY A 260 -17.57 -16.72 -10.67
C GLY A 260 -16.86 -17.49 -9.54
N TRP A 261 -15.56 -17.33 -9.37
CA TRP A 261 -14.82 -17.98 -8.28
C TRP A 261 -15.16 -17.43 -6.88
N LEU A 262 -15.59 -16.16 -6.77
CA LEU A 262 -16.06 -15.64 -5.48
C LEU A 262 -17.25 -16.46 -4.97
N GLY A 263 -18.23 -16.72 -5.85
CA GLY A 263 -19.37 -17.59 -5.52
C GLY A 263 -18.96 -19.05 -5.27
N GLU A 264 -18.06 -19.62 -6.09
CA GLU A 264 -17.53 -20.98 -5.91
C GLU A 264 -16.87 -21.18 -4.53
N PHE A 265 -16.14 -20.15 -4.05
CA PHE A 265 -15.41 -20.23 -2.78
C PHE A 265 -16.19 -19.67 -1.58
N GLY A 266 -17.42 -19.21 -1.77
CA GLY A 266 -18.25 -18.67 -0.69
C GLY A 266 -17.72 -17.35 -0.11
N ILE A 267 -17.09 -16.51 -0.94
CA ILE A 267 -16.59 -15.18 -0.56
C ILE A 267 -17.71 -14.17 -0.83
N GLU A 268 -18.44 -13.81 0.22
CA GLU A 268 -19.62 -12.93 0.13
C GLU A 268 -19.37 -11.53 0.71
N ASP A 269 -18.36 -11.37 1.58
CA ASP A 269 -18.05 -10.11 2.26
C ASP A 269 -16.81 -9.45 1.66
N GLY A 270 -17.01 -8.24 1.12
CA GLY A 270 -15.93 -7.45 0.54
C GLY A 270 -16.37 -6.50 -0.57
N PHE A 271 -15.41 -6.11 -1.38
CA PHE A 271 -15.56 -5.10 -2.43
C PHE A 271 -15.04 -5.67 -3.76
N CYS A 272 -15.78 -5.44 -4.83
CA CYS A 272 -15.35 -5.72 -6.18
C CYS A 272 -15.36 -4.41 -6.97
N GLN A 273 -14.19 -4.00 -7.44
CA GLN A 273 -14.09 -2.86 -8.34
C GLN A 273 -14.69 -3.24 -9.69
N GLU A 274 -15.45 -2.34 -10.32
CA GLU A 274 -15.92 -2.51 -11.69
C GLU A 274 -14.74 -2.69 -12.65
N LEU A 275 -14.98 -3.33 -13.79
CA LEU A 275 -13.93 -3.57 -14.77
C LEU A 275 -13.36 -2.25 -15.31
N VAL A 276 -12.08 -2.02 -15.07
CA VAL A 276 -11.33 -0.85 -15.54
C VAL A 276 -10.61 -1.20 -16.84
N THR A 277 -10.76 -0.34 -17.86
CA THR A 277 -10.16 -0.51 -19.20
C THR A 277 -9.43 0.73 -19.70
N ASP A 278 -9.12 1.67 -18.81
CA ASP A 278 -8.43 2.93 -19.10
C ASP A 278 -7.24 3.16 -18.16
N SER A 279 -6.54 4.27 -18.38
CA SER A 279 -5.34 4.65 -17.63
C SER A 279 -5.56 5.81 -16.65
N ASP A 280 -6.79 6.20 -16.38
CA ASP A 280 -7.12 7.37 -15.54
C ASP A 280 -6.65 7.20 -14.08
N TRP A 281 -6.40 5.96 -13.68
CA TRP A 281 -5.85 5.59 -12.38
C TRP A 281 -4.33 5.80 -12.25
N LEU A 282 -3.61 6.05 -13.37
CA LEU A 282 -2.18 6.28 -13.31
C LEU A 282 -1.87 7.68 -12.78
N PRO A 283 -1.24 7.81 -11.61
CA PRO A 283 -0.85 9.11 -11.10
C PRO A 283 0.37 9.66 -11.85
N ASP A 284 0.43 10.99 -11.93
CA ASP A 284 1.62 11.72 -12.34
C ASP A 284 2.10 12.61 -11.19
N PHE A 285 3.02 12.09 -10.38
CA PHE A 285 3.56 12.78 -9.21
C PHE A 285 4.44 13.98 -9.54
N SER A 286 4.68 14.29 -10.80
CA SER A 286 5.29 15.57 -11.20
C SER A 286 4.31 16.74 -11.17
N ARG A 287 3.00 16.46 -11.03
CA ARG A 287 1.94 17.46 -10.94
C ARG A 287 1.60 17.78 -9.49
N ALA A 288 1.13 19.00 -9.24
CA ALA A 288 0.61 19.40 -7.93
C ALA A 288 -0.61 18.56 -7.47
N ASN A 289 -1.43 18.09 -8.41
CA ASN A 289 -2.39 17.00 -8.21
C ASN A 289 -1.99 15.81 -9.10
N PRO A 290 -1.45 14.74 -8.54
CA PRO A 290 -1.05 13.57 -9.32
C PRO A 290 -2.22 12.87 -10.02
N PHE A 291 -3.41 12.98 -9.49
CA PHE A 291 -4.63 12.29 -9.96
C PHE A 291 -5.56 13.24 -10.72
N SER A 292 -6.58 12.69 -11.35
CA SER A 292 -7.68 13.50 -11.90
C SER A 292 -8.41 14.27 -10.78
N SER A 293 -8.98 15.41 -11.11
CA SER A 293 -9.72 16.24 -10.14
C SER A 293 -10.96 15.56 -9.55
N GLY A 294 -11.50 14.55 -10.24
CA GLY A 294 -12.58 13.71 -9.72
C GLY A 294 -12.15 12.69 -8.67
N LEU A 295 -10.87 12.31 -8.68
CA LEU A 295 -10.31 11.31 -7.76
C LEU A 295 -9.62 11.92 -6.55
N SER A 296 -9.04 13.12 -6.67
CA SER A 296 -8.25 13.69 -5.57
C SER A 296 -8.33 15.21 -5.49
N VAL A 297 -8.30 15.71 -4.23
CA VAL A 297 -8.15 17.12 -3.89
C VAL A 297 -6.84 17.29 -3.13
N PRO A 298 -5.84 18.01 -3.68
CA PRO A 298 -4.54 18.19 -3.04
C PRO A 298 -4.63 18.95 -1.72
N VAL A 299 -3.83 18.52 -0.75
CA VAL A 299 -3.62 19.20 0.54
C VAL A 299 -2.17 19.61 0.69
N TRP A 300 -1.26 18.76 0.27
CA TRP A 300 0.17 18.99 0.29
C TRP A 300 0.85 18.31 -0.90
N HIS A 301 1.86 18.97 -1.45
CA HIS A 301 2.73 18.46 -2.52
C HIS A 301 4.18 18.93 -2.27
N TYR A 302 5.17 18.13 -2.69
CA TYR A 302 6.60 18.45 -2.53
C TYR A 302 7.06 19.61 -3.41
#